data_591cedcb82958dcdfc16239432b2e8d3
#
_entry.id   591cedcb82958dcdfc16239432b2e8d3
#
_cell.length_a   1.000
_cell.length_b   1.000
_cell.length_c   1.000
_cell.angle_alpha   90.00
_cell.angle_beta   90.00
_cell.angle_gamma   90.00
#
_symmetry.space_group_name_H-M   'P 1'
#
loop_
_entity.id
_entity.type
_entity.pdbx_description
1 polymer ?
#
loop_
_entity_poly.entity_id
_entity_poly.type
_entity_poly.pdbx_seq_one_letter_code
_entity_poly.pdbx_strand_id
1 'polypeptide(L)'
;MPSEQKPYAAFILTLVGGTLIFTNGLVFILASRVVSRMLEYVINTRGLSLGIVLAANQMLLSFSVVELVLGAFIIFASLMIYYKPTSSAGWGAVVLVLSILSMFVGGGFFIGLILGVIGGSLAIAWRPRDA
;
A
#
# COMPACT_ATOMS: atom_id res chain seq x y z
N MET A 1 -28.26 4.27 -25.22
CA MET A 1 -26.97 4.89 -24.90
C MET A 1 -26.02 3.87 -24.35
N PRO A 2 -24.86 3.74 -24.93
CA PRO A 2 -23.87 2.94 -24.27
C PRO A 2 -23.55 3.59 -22.94
N SER A 3 -23.96 2.94 -21.87
CA SER A 3 -23.51 3.34 -20.54
C SER A 3 -22.00 3.30 -20.55
N GLU A 4 -21.36 4.38 -20.16
CA GLU A 4 -19.92 4.36 -19.96
C GLU A 4 -19.60 3.26 -18.94
N GLN A 5 -19.17 2.12 -19.46
CA GLN A 5 -18.77 1.02 -18.60
C GLN A 5 -17.44 1.35 -17.99
N LYS A 6 -17.40 1.40 -16.68
CA LYS A 6 -16.19 1.62 -15.90
C LYS A 6 -15.92 0.41 -15.00
N PRO A 7 -14.68 0.07 -14.76
CA PRO A 7 -14.32 -1.06 -13.90
C PRO A 7 -14.48 -0.70 -12.41
N TYR A 8 -15.72 -0.48 -11.98
CA TYR A 8 -16.01 -0.02 -10.62
C TYR A 8 -15.48 -0.97 -9.54
N ALA A 9 -15.65 -2.28 -9.73
CA ALA A 9 -15.17 -3.25 -8.75
C ALA A 9 -13.65 -3.18 -8.60
N ALA A 10 -12.92 -3.12 -9.72
CA ALA A 10 -11.48 -2.95 -9.71
C ALA A 10 -11.08 -1.63 -9.06
N PHE A 11 -11.74 -0.55 -9.41
CA PHE A 11 -11.50 0.77 -8.83
C PHE A 11 -11.66 0.77 -7.31
N ILE A 12 -12.80 0.26 -6.82
CA ILE A 12 -13.09 0.25 -5.38
C ILE A 12 -12.08 -0.62 -4.63
N LEU A 13 -11.81 -1.82 -5.12
CA LEU A 13 -10.88 -2.74 -4.47
C LEU A 13 -9.45 -2.20 -4.44
N THR A 14 -8.98 -1.62 -5.55
CA THR A 14 -7.63 -1.02 -5.60
C THR A 14 -7.54 0.23 -4.75
N LEU A 15 -8.59 1.05 -4.74
CA LEU A 15 -8.63 2.26 -3.92
C LEU A 15 -8.60 1.93 -2.43
N VAL A 16 -9.43 0.98 -1.99
CA VAL A 16 -9.46 0.54 -0.59
C VAL A 16 -8.12 -0.12 -0.22
N GLY A 17 -7.59 -0.97 -1.08
CA GLY A 17 -6.29 -1.61 -0.86
C GLY A 17 -5.16 -0.60 -0.72
N GLY A 18 -5.09 0.37 -1.62
CA GLY A 18 -4.08 1.44 -1.58
C GLY A 18 -4.21 2.32 -0.34
N THR A 19 -5.44 2.63 0.05
CA THR A 19 -5.73 3.41 1.26
C THR A 19 -5.28 2.66 2.51
N LEU A 20 -5.51 1.36 2.58
CA LEU A 20 -5.07 0.54 3.71
C LEU A 20 -3.53 0.48 3.78
N ILE A 21 -2.86 0.31 2.66
CA ILE A 21 -1.39 0.29 2.60
C ILE A 21 -0.84 1.66 3.05
N PHE A 22 -1.40 2.74 2.55
CA PHE A 22 -1.02 4.09 2.93
C PHE A 22 -1.22 4.35 4.43
N THR A 23 -2.38 3.96 4.95
CA THR A 23 -2.71 4.11 6.38
C THR A 23 -1.75 3.29 7.23
N ASN A 24 -1.39 2.08 6.80
CA ASN A 24 -0.42 1.25 7.51
C ASN A 24 0.94 1.94 7.61
N GLY A 25 1.41 2.55 6.53
CA GLY A 25 2.63 3.36 6.54
C GLY A 25 2.57 4.52 7.54
N LEU A 26 1.43 5.23 7.61
CA LEU A 26 1.22 6.29 8.62
C LEU A 26 1.26 5.74 10.05
N VAL A 27 0.59 4.61 10.28
CA VAL A 27 0.58 3.95 11.60
C VAL A 27 2.01 3.58 12.01
N PHE A 28 2.81 3.05 11.10
CA PHE A 28 4.20 2.69 11.39
C PHE A 28 5.06 3.92 11.72
N ILE A 29 4.86 5.05 11.06
CA ILE A 29 5.57 6.29 11.38
C ILE A 29 5.21 6.76 12.80
N LEU A 30 3.92 6.74 13.15
CA LEU A 30 3.47 7.11 14.48
C LEU A 30 3.97 6.12 15.53
N ALA A 31 3.90 4.83 15.21
CA ALA A 31 4.40 3.77 16.10
C ALA A 31 5.92 3.89 16.34
N SER A 32 6.69 4.28 15.32
CA SER A 32 8.14 4.44 15.46
C SER A 32 8.51 5.48 16.50
N ARG A 33 7.72 6.54 16.64
CA ARG A 33 7.94 7.56 17.66
C ARG A 33 7.68 7.05 19.07
N VAL A 34 6.61 6.26 19.24
CA VAL A 34 6.28 5.62 20.52
C VAL A 34 7.34 4.59 20.88
N VAL A 35 7.72 3.76 19.90
CA VAL A 35 8.75 2.73 20.07
C VAL A 35 10.09 3.36 20.43
N SER A 36 10.49 4.46 19.78
CA SER A 36 11.73 5.17 20.11
C SER A 36 11.78 5.60 21.57
N ARG A 37 10.70 6.17 22.08
CA ARG A 37 10.61 6.59 23.49
C ARG A 37 10.70 5.41 24.45
N MET A 38 10.00 4.32 24.14
CA MET A 38 10.07 3.09 24.94
C MET A 38 11.48 2.49 24.93
N LEU A 39 12.14 2.52 23.77
CA LEU A 39 13.50 2.00 23.62
C LEU A 39 14.53 2.83 24.41
N GLU A 40 14.41 4.15 24.40
CA GLU A 40 15.25 5.02 25.24
C GLU A 40 15.11 4.65 26.72
N TYR A 41 13.90 4.40 27.17
CA TYR A 41 13.66 3.96 28.55
C TYR A 41 14.32 2.60 28.84
N VAL A 42 14.18 1.65 27.93
CA VAL A 42 14.75 0.29 28.08
C VAL A 42 16.30 0.34 28.03
N ILE A 43 16.89 1.16 27.15
CA ILE A 43 18.34 1.35 27.09
C ILE A 43 18.86 1.85 28.43
N ASN A 44 18.21 2.88 28.99
CA ASN A 44 18.63 3.49 30.25
C ASN A 44 18.48 2.53 31.45
N THR A 45 17.50 1.63 31.40
CA THR A 45 17.22 0.71 32.52
C THR A 45 17.86 -0.65 32.38
N ARG A 46 18.11 -1.15 31.19
CA ARG A 46 18.59 -2.52 30.96
C ARG A 46 19.91 -2.63 30.18
N GLY A 47 20.49 -1.51 29.80
CA GLY A 47 21.81 -1.48 29.15
C GLY A 47 21.83 -2.14 27.76
N LEU A 48 20.72 -2.07 27.00
CA LEU A 48 20.70 -2.57 25.63
C LEU A 48 21.58 -1.73 24.72
N SER A 49 22.17 -2.39 23.70
CA SER A 49 23.02 -1.70 22.74
C SER A 49 22.25 -0.61 21.98
N LEU A 50 22.72 0.62 22.06
CA LEU A 50 22.18 1.75 21.33
C LEU A 50 22.20 1.51 19.81
N GLY A 51 23.22 0.85 19.29
CA GLY A 51 23.36 0.56 17.87
C GLY A 51 22.23 -0.33 17.33
N ILE A 52 21.85 -1.37 18.08
CA ILE A 52 20.73 -2.27 17.68
C ILE A 52 19.42 -1.49 17.62
N VAL A 53 19.18 -0.65 18.61
CA VAL A 53 17.94 0.14 18.71
C VAL A 53 17.84 1.16 17.58
N LEU A 54 18.93 1.86 17.29
CA LEU A 54 18.97 2.83 16.19
C LEU A 54 18.75 2.13 14.84
N ALA A 55 19.36 0.97 14.63
CA ALA A 55 19.20 0.18 13.41
C ALA A 55 17.74 -0.28 13.24
N ALA A 56 17.10 -0.79 14.29
CA ALA A 56 15.70 -1.22 14.24
C ALA A 56 14.76 -0.05 13.92
N ASN A 57 14.96 1.10 14.55
CA ASN A 57 14.15 2.29 14.29
C ASN A 57 14.34 2.81 12.85
N GLN A 58 15.57 2.80 12.36
CA GLN A 58 15.89 3.19 10.98
C GLN A 58 15.17 2.29 9.97
N MET A 59 15.18 0.98 10.19
CA MET A 59 14.48 0.02 9.34
C MET A 59 12.97 0.27 9.34
N LEU A 60 12.39 0.48 10.52
CA LEU A 60 10.95 0.75 10.64
C LEU A 60 10.55 2.02 9.90
N LEU A 61 11.31 3.10 10.03
CA LEU A 61 11.05 4.34 9.30
C LEU A 61 11.20 4.17 7.80
N SER A 62 12.22 3.45 7.35
CA SER A 62 12.44 3.19 5.93
C SER A 62 11.27 2.41 5.32
N PHE A 63 10.81 1.37 5.99
CA PHE A 63 9.64 0.60 5.55
C PHE A 63 8.37 1.44 5.52
N SER A 64 8.18 2.30 6.53
CA SER A 64 7.02 3.20 6.60
C SER A 64 6.98 4.15 5.40
N VAL A 65 8.11 4.75 5.06
CA VAL A 65 8.20 5.67 3.91
C VAL A 65 7.90 4.93 2.60
N VAL A 66 8.46 3.73 2.43
CA VAL A 66 8.18 2.92 1.23
C VAL A 66 6.70 2.57 1.14
N GLU A 67 6.06 2.18 2.23
CA GLU A 67 4.62 1.89 2.24
C GLU A 67 3.76 3.10 1.92
N LEU A 68 4.13 4.28 2.43
CA LEU A 68 3.43 5.52 2.08
C LEU A 68 3.50 5.80 0.59
N VAL A 69 4.70 5.65 0.01
CA VAL A 69 4.90 5.87 -1.43
C VAL A 69 4.12 4.84 -2.25
N LEU A 70 4.21 3.56 -1.88
CA LEU A 70 3.48 2.48 -2.57
C LEU A 70 1.98 2.70 -2.49
N GLY A 71 1.45 3.01 -1.31
CA GLY A 71 0.03 3.28 -1.12
C GLY A 71 -0.44 4.48 -1.94
N ALA A 72 0.34 5.55 -1.97
CA ALA A 72 0.03 6.74 -2.77
C ALA A 72 -0.02 6.42 -4.27
N PHE A 73 0.94 5.63 -4.78
CA PHE A 73 0.94 5.21 -6.18
C PHE A 73 -0.24 4.29 -6.52
N ILE A 74 -0.61 3.39 -5.61
CA ILE A 74 -1.77 2.51 -5.80
C ILE A 74 -3.05 3.33 -5.84
N ILE A 75 -3.21 4.31 -4.97
CA ILE A 75 -4.35 5.23 -4.98
C ILE A 75 -4.41 5.99 -6.31
N PHE A 76 -3.28 6.54 -6.75
CA PHE A 76 -3.20 7.22 -8.03
C PHE A 76 -3.58 6.29 -9.19
N ALA A 77 -3.03 5.07 -9.21
CA ALA A 77 -3.33 4.09 -10.23
C ALA A 77 -4.82 3.69 -10.23
N SER A 78 -5.44 3.60 -9.04
CA SER A 78 -6.87 3.31 -8.94
C SER A 78 -7.73 4.42 -9.55
N LEU A 79 -7.36 5.68 -9.32
CA LEU A 79 -8.01 6.82 -9.96
C LEU A 79 -7.86 6.77 -11.49
N MET A 80 -6.70 6.37 -11.98
CA MET A 80 -6.48 6.22 -13.42
C MET A 80 -7.30 5.09 -14.01
N ILE A 81 -7.51 4.00 -13.28
CA ILE A 81 -8.42 2.91 -13.69
C ILE A 81 -9.85 3.45 -13.85
N TYR A 82 -10.27 4.31 -12.94
CA TYR A 82 -11.60 4.90 -12.98
C TYR A 82 -11.75 5.91 -14.13
N TYR A 83 -10.79 6.84 -14.27
CA TYR A 83 -10.89 7.92 -15.25
C TYR A 83 -10.52 7.50 -16.66
N LYS A 84 -9.66 6.51 -16.82
CA LYS A 84 -9.21 6.01 -18.11
C LYS A 84 -9.41 4.49 -18.22
N PRO A 85 -10.67 4.03 -18.37
CA PRO A 85 -10.97 2.60 -18.40
C PRO A 85 -10.25 1.85 -19.52
N THR A 86 -9.95 2.52 -20.63
CA THR A 86 -9.23 1.91 -21.76
C THR A 86 -7.81 1.47 -21.39
N SER A 87 -7.22 2.09 -20.39
CA SER A 87 -5.88 1.78 -19.89
C SER A 87 -5.91 0.96 -18.60
N SER A 88 -7.08 0.42 -18.20
CA SER A 88 -7.24 -0.29 -16.93
C SER A 88 -6.30 -1.48 -16.79
N ALA A 89 -6.02 -2.19 -17.88
CA ALA A 89 -5.09 -3.33 -17.84
C ALA A 89 -3.67 -2.91 -17.45
N GLY A 90 -3.16 -1.81 -18.00
CA GLY A 90 -1.84 -1.28 -17.66
C GLY A 90 -1.78 -0.81 -16.22
N TRP A 91 -2.74 -0.02 -15.79
CA TRP A 91 -2.80 0.48 -14.41
C TRP A 91 -3.08 -0.63 -13.41
N GLY A 92 -3.89 -1.63 -13.80
CA GLY A 92 -4.11 -2.83 -12.99
C GLY A 92 -2.83 -3.64 -12.77
N ALA A 93 -1.99 -3.76 -13.80
CA ALA A 93 -0.68 -4.39 -13.68
C ALA A 93 0.23 -3.61 -12.71
N VAL A 94 0.22 -2.29 -12.77
CA VAL A 94 0.95 -1.43 -11.84
C VAL A 94 0.48 -1.68 -10.40
N VAL A 95 -0.84 -1.68 -10.16
CA VAL A 95 -1.39 -1.96 -8.84
C VAL A 95 -0.99 -3.34 -8.34
N LEU A 96 -1.07 -4.36 -9.20
CA LEU A 96 -0.72 -5.73 -8.86
C LEU A 96 0.74 -5.83 -8.42
N VAL A 97 1.66 -5.27 -9.20
CA VAL A 97 3.10 -5.26 -8.88
C VAL A 97 3.38 -4.50 -7.58
N LEU A 98 2.80 -3.32 -7.43
CA LEU A 98 3.00 -2.51 -6.22
C LEU A 98 2.43 -3.19 -4.98
N SER A 99 1.30 -3.88 -5.10
CA SER A 99 0.70 -4.63 -3.99
C SER A 99 1.59 -5.80 -3.57
N ILE A 100 2.16 -6.52 -4.53
CA ILE A 100 3.09 -7.61 -4.25
C ILE A 100 4.37 -7.07 -3.59
N LEU A 101 4.91 -5.94 -4.08
CA LEU A 101 6.07 -5.30 -3.47
C LEU A 101 5.79 -4.85 -2.04
N SER A 102 4.57 -4.38 -1.76
CA SER A 102 4.14 -4.02 -0.41
C SER A 102 4.24 -5.19 0.57
N MET A 103 4.08 -6.42 0.10
CA MET A 103 4.23 -7.62 0.92
C MET A 103 5.60 -7.72 1.57
N PHE A 104 6.66 -7.34 0.85
CA PHE A 104 8.03 -7.39 1.35
C PHE A 104 8.33 -6.31 2.38
N VAL A 105 7.53 -5.26 2.42
CA VAL A 105 7.77 -4.10 3.29
C VAL A 105 6.93 -4.15 4.56
N GLY A 106 5.79 -4.81 4.55
CA GLY A 106 4.92 -4.87 5.72
C GLY A 106 3.50 -5.31 5.41
N GLY A 107 3.18 -5.46 4.14
CA GLY A 107 1.94 -6.08 3.68
C GLY A 107 0.66 -5.29 3.88
N GLY A 108 0.73 -4.05 4.36
CA GLY A 108 -0.44 -3.19 4.47
C GLY A 108 -1.64 -3.86 5.15
N PHE A 109 -1.44 -4.45 6.33
CA PHE A 109 -2.45 -5.24 7.06
C PHE A 109 -2.93 -6.51 6.33
N PHE A 110 -2.17 -7.08 5.43
CA PHE A 110 -2.56 -8.21 4.58
C PHE A 110 -3.85 -7.96 3.77
N ILE A 111 -4.86 -7.34 4.38
CA ILE A 111 -6.13 -7.00 3.73
C ILE A 111 -5.88 -6.05 2.55
N GLY A 112 -5.05 -5.02 2.74
CA GLY A 112 -4.68 -4.10 1.67
C GLY A 112 -3.98 -4.79 0.51
N LEU A 113 -3.07 -5.72 0.82
CA LEU A 113 -2.39 -6.55 -0.17
C LEU A 113 -3.40 -7.40 -0.97
N ILE A 114 -4.28 -8.12 -0.27
CA ILE A 114 -5.28 -8.99 -0.90
C ILE A 114 -6.21 -8.16 -1.80
N LEU A 115 -6.70 -7.04 -1.31
CA LEU A 115 -7.57 -6.15 -2.09
C LEU A 115 -6.85 -5.56 -3.30
N GLY A 116 -5.59 -5.18 -3.15
CA GLY A 116 -4.77 -4.68 -4.24
C GLY A 116 -4.54 -5.73 -5.33
N VAL A 117 -4.22 -6.96 -4.94
CA VAL A 117 -4.01 -8.07 -5.88
C VAL A 117 -5.32 -8.42 -6.60
N ILE A 118 -6.42 -8.56 -5.88
CA ILE A 118 -7.74 -8.86 -6.46
C ILE A 118 -8.17 -7.71 -7.38
N GLY A 119 -8.09 -6.47 -6.89
CA GLY A 119 -8.48 -5.31 -7.67
C GLY A 119 -7.63 -5.09 -8.92
N GLY A 120 -6.32 -5.26 -8.80
CA GLY A 120 -5.41 -5.19 -9.94
C GLY A 120 -5.69 -6.26 -10.98
N SER A 121 -5.95 -7.49 -10.53
CA SER A 121 -6.32 -8.61 -11.41
C SER A 121 -7.63 -8.34 -12.13
N LEU A 122 -8.64 -7.81 -11.43
CA LEU A 122 -9.92 -7.43 -12.03
C LEU A 122 -9.74 -6.31 -13.06
N ALA A 123 -8.87 -5.34 -12.78
CA ALA A 123 -8.59 -4.27 -13.72
C ALA A 123 -7.91 -4.78 -15.00
N ILE A 124 -7.01 -5.75 -14.87
CA ILE A 124 -6.36 -6.39 -16.02
C ILE A 124 -7.39 -7.19 -16.84
N ALA A 125 -8.28 -7.91 -16.17
CA ALA A 125 -9.29 -8.75 -16.81
C ALA A 125 -10.50 -7.94 -17.32
N TRP A 126 -10.65 -6.69 -16.88
CA TRP A 126 -11.79 -5.87 -17.26
C TRP A 126 -11.78 -5.59 -18.77
N ARG A 127 -12.93 -5.77 -19.37
CA ARG A 127 -13.17 -5.41 -20.77
C ARG A 127 -14.55 -4.81 -20.92
N PRO A 128 -14.70 -3.74 -21.74
CA PRO A 128 -16.00 -3.20 -22.01
C PRO A 128 -16.86 -4.21 -22.78
N ARG A 129 -18.13 -4.32 -22.40
CA ARG A 129 -19.05 -5.30 -23.02
C ARG A 129 -19.42 -4.94 -24.45
N ASP A 130 -19.22 -3.71 -24.86
CA ASP A 130 -19.60 -3.21 -26.18
C ASP A 130 -18.42 -3.14 -27.14
N ALA A 131 -17.48 -4.05 -26.98
CA ALA A 131 -16.35 -4.11 -27.90
C ALA A 131 -16.74 -4.65 -29.28
#